data_96aa85e9919842a75882fdb4d205d24b
#
_entry.id   96aa85e9919842a75882fdb4d205d24b
#
_cell.length_a   1.000
_cell.length_b   1.000
_cell.length_c   1.000
_cell.angle_alpha   90.00
_cell.angle_beta   90.00
_cell.angle_gamma   90.00
#
_symmetry.space_group_name_H-M   'P 1'
#
loop_
_entity.id
_entity.type
_entity.pdbx_description
1 polymer ?
#
loop_
_entity_poly.entity_id
_entity_poly.type
_entity_poly.pdbx_seq_one_letter_code
_entity_poly.pdbx_strand_id
1 'polypeptide(L)'
;MVEVLTNNNIKDAVNLCCVNFIHAYEIYGDISEWDVSRVTDMSELFKDKLYFNYDISNWDVSNVTNMESMFYKAKSFNHPLNNWNVSNVTNMESMFNEAKLFNQSINKWNVSNVTNMTSMFNYAVSFNQPIGNWNVSNVRNMTSMFNSAVSFNQPIGNWNVSNVRNMEFMFRNTYSFNQSLYNWNVSNVTNMYGMFYEATLFNQDIACWDVSKVTNMKYMFYWAESFNQPINTEVIIKENGDRYVAWDVLNVTNMKNMFEYAKVFNQDISNWNVSNVTDMSRMFNEAKLFNQPIGNWNVSNVTNMKFMFRKADSFNQSLNNWIGVSNVRSMFGMFFMAHLFNQPLNNWDVSNVRDMRYMFLCAKSFNQPLNNWNVSNVTNMISMFGVAESFDQPLSNWNVSNVIDVKDINEIFVEAKSFNQDLSSWKILSSNEKMLLHISSEIKEFESEKECSICLNSE
;
A
#
# COMPACT_ATOMS: atom_id res chain seq x y z
N MET A 1 -20.90 -40.50 -32.80
CA MET A 1 -20.05 -39.40 -33.30
C MET A 1 -19.76 -38.49 -32.12
N VAL A 2 -18.50 -38.22 -31.87
CA VAL A 2 -18.13 -37.23 -30.83
C VAL A 2 -18.60 -35.84 -31.30
N GLU A 3 -19.24 -35.10 -30.41
CA GLU A 3 -19.74 -33.76 -30.72
C GLU A 3 -18.57 -32.78 -30.89
N VAL A 4 -18.62 -31.95 -31.94
CA VAL A 4 -17.57 -30.96 -32.24
C VAL A 4 -17.67 -29.78 -31.27
N LEU A 5 -16.57 -29.43 -30.60
CA LEU A 5 -16.53 -28.33 -29.66
C LEU A 5 -16.29 -26.99 -30.37
N THR A 6 -17.03 -25.99 -29.93
CA THR A 6 -17.01 -24.61 -30.40
C THR A 6 -17.29 -23.67 -29.24
N ASN A 7 -17.22 -22.36 -29.45
CA ASN A 7 -17.60 -21.38 -28.40
C ASN A 7 -19.01 -21.56 -27.85
N ASN A 8 -19.91 -22.18 -28.63
CA ASN A 8 -21.33 -22.33 -28.25
C ASN A 8 -21.58 -23.45 -27.24
N ASN A 9 -20.76 -24.50 -27.23
CA ASN A 9 -21.02 -25.73 -26.42
C ASN A 9 -19.87 -26.12 -25.48
N ILE A 10 -18.67 -25.55 -25.60
CA ILE A 10 -17.54 -25.97 -24.78
C ILE A 10 -17.78 -25.72 -23.28
N LYS A 11 -18.46 -24.64 -22.92
CA LYS A 11 -18.79 -24.36 -21.49
C LYS A 11 -19.76 -25.40 -20.93
N ASP A 12 -20.74 -25.80 -21.70
CA ASP A 12 -21.70 -26.87 -21.32
C ASP A 12 -21.02 -28.23 -21.22
N ALA A 13 -20.13 -28.57 -22.17
CA ALA A 13 -19.33 -29.79 -22.14
C ALA A 13 -18.47 -29.87 -20.86
N VAL A 14 -17.75 -28.79 -20.52
CA VAL A 14 -16.94 -28.67 -19.28
C VAL A 14 -17.81 -28.76 -18.03
N ASN A 15 -18.96 -28.08 -18.02
CA ASN A 15 -19.90 -28.15 -16.89
C ASN A 15 -20.39 -29.57 -16.68
N LEU A 16 -20.77 -30.25 -17.77
CA LEU A 16 -21.20 -31.65 -17.71
C LEU A 16 -20.07 -32.56 -17.21
N CYS A 17 -18.84 -32.39 -17.72
CA CYS A 17 -17.68 -33.15 -17.28
C CYS A 17 -17.42 -32.99 -15.76
N CYS A 18 -17.61 -31.81 -15.21
CA CYS A 18 -17.42 -31.56 -13.78
C CYS A 18 -18.55 -32.09 -12.89
N VAL A 19 -19.77 -32.29 -13.43
CA VAL A 19 -20.95 -32.73 -12.66
C VAL A 19 -21.23 -34.20 -12.87
N ASN A 20 -21.09 -34.68 -14.09
CA ASN A 20 -21.35 -36.10 -14.49
C ASN A 20 -20.33 -36.50 -15.56
N PHE A 21 -19.14 -36.90 -15.11
CA PHE A 21 -18.03 -37.31 -15.97
C PHE A 21 -18.41 -38.44 -16.94
N ILE A 22 -19.19 -39.46 -16.48
CA ILE A 22 -19.57 -40.58 -17.31
C ILE A 22 -20.41 -40.12 -18.49
N HIS A 23 -21.41 -39.30 -18.25
CA HIS A 23 -22.27 -38.77 -19.30
C HIS A 23 -21.54 -37.83 -20.27
N ALA A 24 -20.61 -37.00 -19.76
CA ALA A 24 -19.74 -36.19 -20.61
C ALA A 24 -18.84 -37.03 -21.51
N TYR A 25 -18.29 -38.13 -20.96
CA TYR A 25 -17.46 -39.07 -21.71
C TYR A 25 -18.25 -39.79 -22.84
N GLU A 26 -19.52 -40.16 -22.61
CA GLU A 26 -20.41 -40.75 -23.62
C GLU A 26 -20.66 -39.80 -24.82
N ILE A 27 -20.74 -38.49 -24.57
CA ILE A 27 -21.07 -37.49 -25.60
C ILE A 27 -19.81 -36.96 -26.29
N TYR A 28 -18.78 -36.60 -25.49
CA TYR A 28 -17.63 -35.83 -25.96
C TYR A 28 -16.32 -36.64 -25.96
N GLY A 29 -16.31 -37.88 -25.41
CA GLY A 29 -15.08 -38.65 -25.20
C GLY A 29 -14.24 -38.17 -24.02
N ASP A 30 -12.99 -38.63 -23.94
CA ASP A 30 -12.04 -38.25 -22.92
C ASP A 30 -11.70 -36.76 -23.05
N ILE A 31 -11.79 -36.01 -21.95
CA ILE A 31 -11.50 -34.55 -21.94
C ILE A 31 -10.08 -34.26 -22.42
N SER A 32 -9.11 -35.15 -22.19
CA SER A 32 -7.71 -34.97 -22.63
C SER A 32 -7.57 -35.00 -24.16
N GLU A 33 -8.53 -35.59 -24.87
CA GLU A 33 -8.54 -35.77 -26.32
C GLU A 33 -9.55 -34.87 -27.04
N TRP A 34 -10.17 -33.92 -26.33
CA TRP A 34 -11.15 -33.00 -26.95
C TRP A 34 -10.50 -32.15 -28.03
N ASP A 35 -11.10 -32.13 -29.22
CA ASP A 35 -10.74 -31.17 -30.27
C ASP A 35 -11.37 -29.81 -29.98
N VAL A 36 -10.54 -28.90 -29.45
CA VAL A 36 -10.92 -27.50 -29.12
C VAL A 36 -10.41 -26.51 -30.16
N SER A 37 -9.87 -26.96 -31.28
CA SER A 37 -9.24 -26.14 -32.33
C SER A 37 -10.16 -25.08 -32.94
N ARG A 38 -11.49 -25.22 -32.80
CA ARG A 38 -12.49 -24.23 -33.26
C ARG A 38 -12.91 -23.25 -32.18
N VAL A 39 -12.38 -23.35 -30.98
CA VAL A 39 -12.70 -22.46 -29.86
C VAL A 39 -11.77 -21.26 -29.91
N THR A 40 -12.34 -20.06 -29.88
CA THR A 40 -11.59 -18.79 -29.88
C THR A 40 -11.72 -18.03 -28.56
N ASP A 41 -12.73 -18.38 -27.74
CA ASP A 41 -12.98 -17.80 -26.43
C ASP A 41 -13.10 -18.87 -25.36
N MET A 42 -12.13 -18.90 -24.45
CA MET A 42 -12.09 -19.81 -23.29
C MET A 42 -12.30 -19.05 -21.98
N SER A 43 -12.88 -17.85 -22.05
CA SER A 43 -13.15 -17.06 -20.85
C SER A 43 -14.03 -17.83 -19.87
N GLU A 44 -13.64 -17.82 -18.59
CA GLU A 44 -14.38 -18.44 -17.49
C GLU A 44 -14.61 -19.96 -17.61
N LEU A 45 -13.90 -20.67 -18.51
CA LEU A 45 -14.21 -22.06 -18.86
C LEU A 45 -14.19 -23.02 -17.65
N PHE A 46 -13.23 -22.88 -16.75
CA PHE A 46 -13.10 -23.66 -15.51
C PHE A 46 -13.31 -22.79 -14.25
N LYS A 47 -13.93 -21.64 -14.40
CA LYS A 47 -14.22 -20.75 -13.28
C LYS A 47 -15.05 -21.46 -12.22
N ASP A 48 -14.63 -21.29 -10.93
CA ASP A 48 -15.27 -21.90 -9.76
C ASP A 48 -15.30 -23.45 -9.75
N LYS A 49 -14.58 -24.11 -10.65
CA LYS A 49 -14.44 -25.57 -10.67
C LYS A 49 -13.36 -25.99 -9.66
N LEU A 50 -13.69 -25.91 -8.37
CA LEU A 50 -12.74 -26.03 -7.26
C LEU A 50 -11.87 -27.29 -7.31
N TYR A 51 -12.41 -28.40 -7.77
CA TYR A 51 -11.77 -29.71 -7.79
C TYR A 51 -11.33 -30.16 -9.19
N PHE A 52 -11.51 -29.30 -10.21
CA PHE A 52 -11.07 -29.60 -11.56
C PHE A 52 -9.55 -29.79 -11.58
N ASN A 53 -9.14 -30.99 -12.01
CA ASN A 53 -7.72 -31.33 -12.18
C ASN A 53 -7.57 -32.47 -13.21
N TYR A 54 -8.21 -32.33 -14.38
CA TYR A 54 -8.00 -33.26 -15.50
C TYR A 54 -6.88 -32.75 -16.41
N ASP A 55 -6.20 -33.68 -17.09
CA ASP A 55 -5.16 -33.34 -18.05
C ASP A 55 -5.80 -32.77 -19.33
N ILE A 56 -5.42 -31.57 -19.69
CA ILE A 56 -5.83 -30.87 -20.91
C ILE A 56 -4.60 -30.34 -21.67
N SER A 57 -3.43 -30.94 -21.41
CA SER A 57 -2.15 -30.49 -21.98
C SER A 57 -2.08 -30.63 -23.50
N ASN A 58 -2.90 -31.53 -24.07
CA ASN A 58 -2.97 -31.80 -25.51
C ASN A 58 -3.91 -30.87 -26.28
N TRP A 59 -4.67 -30.01 -25.60
CA TRP A 59 -5.62 -29.12 -26.27
C TRP A 59 -4.91 -28.18 -27.24
N ASP A 60 -5.40 -28.08 -28.47
CA ASP A 60 -4.97 -27.08 -29.44
C ASP A 60 -5.69 -25.73 -29.18
N VAL A 61 -5.03 -24.87 -28.44
CA VAL A 61 -5.55 -23.53 -28.09
C VAL A 61 -5.03 -22.44 -29.04
N SER A 62 -4.45 -22.81 -30.19
CA SER A 62 -3.77 -21.86 -31.09
C SER A 62 -4.70 -20.78 -31.69
N ASN A 63 -6.00 -21.03 -31.73
CA ASN A 63 -7.00 -20.08 -32.20
C ASN A 63 -7.64 -19.23 -31.07
N VAL A 64 -7.28 -19.50 -29.80
CA VAL A 64 -7.86 -18.77 -28.67
C VAL A 64 -7.29 -17.34 -28.57
N THR A 65 -8.18 -16.38 -28.43
CA THR A 65 -7.83 -14.95 -28.28
C THR A 65 -8.12 -14.41 -26.89
N ASN A 66 -9.04 -15.07 -26.13
CA ASN A 66 -9.47 -14.66 -24.79
C ASN A 66 -9.41 -15.83 -23.82
N MET A 67 -8.62 -15.65 -22.72
CA MET A 67 -8.50 -16.62 -21.61
C MET A 67 -8.82 -15.95 -20.27
N GLU A 68 -9.65 -14.89 -20.28
CA GLU A 68 -10.08 -14.20 -19.07
C GLU A 68 -10.69 -15.18 -18.07
N SER A 69 -10.21 -15.16 -16.83
CA SER A 69 -10.74 -15.95 -15.72
C SER A 69 -10.84 -17.46 -15.99
N MET A 70 -10.08 -18.01 -16.98
CA MET A 70 -10.25 -19.39 -17.44
C MET A 70 -10.14 -20.40 -16.30
N PHE A 71 -9.21 -20.24 -15.37
CA PHE A 71 -9.02 -21.09 -14.18
C PHE A 71 -9.30 -20.34 -12.87
N TYR A 72 -10.11 -19.28 -12.92
CA TYR A 72 -10.46 -18.52 -11.71
C TYR A 72 -11.08 -19.45 -10.66
N LYS A 73 -10.44 -19.51 -9.46
CA LYS A 73 -10.82 -20.43 -8.37
C LYS A 73 -10.78 -21.94 -8.72
N ALA A 74 -10.14 -22.36 -9.78
CA ALA A 74 -9.85 -23.78 -10.01
C ALA A 74 -8.74 -24.22 -9.05
N LYS A 75 -9.06 -24.35 -7.75
CA LYS A 75 -8.08 -24.45 -6.66
C LYS A 75 -7.18 -25.67 -6.73
N SER A 76 -7.67 -26.78 -7.32
CA SER A 76 -6.94 -28.04 -7.44
C SER A 76 -6.16 -28.19 -8.73
N PHE A 77 -6.39 -27.30 -9.72
CA PHE A 77 -5.78 -27.43 -11.03
C PHE A 77 -4.26 -27.28 -10.98
N ASN A 78 -3.54 -28.31 -11.49
CA ASN A 78 -2.08 -28.31 -11.54
C ASN A 78 -1.52 -29.24 -12.65
N HIS A 79 -2.12 -29.25 -13.84
CA HIS A 79 -1.59 -29.98 -15.00
C HIS A 79 -0.70 -29.10 -15.88
N PRO A 80 0.27 -29.71 -16.62
CA PRO A 80 1.20 -28.97 -17.46
C PRO A 80 0.48 -28.30 -18.64
N LEU A 81 0.80 -27.03 -18.88
CA LEU A 81 0.27 -26.23 -19.98
C LEU A 81 1.37 -25.66 -20.88
N ASN A 82 2.61 -26.08 -20.70
CA ASN A 82 3.77 -25.45 -21.32
C ASN A 82 3.81 -25.62 -22.87
N ASN A 83 3.08 -26.57 -23.41
CA ASN A 83 2.99 -26.82 -24.85
C ASN A 83 1.85 -26.05 -25.54
N TRP A 84 1.01 -25.36 -24.80
CA TRP A 84 -0.05 -24.54 -25.38
C TRP A 84 0.51 -23.41 -26.22
N ASN A 85 0.00 -23.25 -27.44
CA ASN A 85 0.30 -22.10 -28.27
C ASN A 85 -0.68 -20.97 -27.94
N VAL A 86 -0.25 -20.03 -27.09
CA VAL A 86 -1.05 -18.88 -26.66
C VAL A 86 -0.74 -17.59 -27.45
N SER A 87 -0.07 -17.71 -28.60
CA SER A 87 0.42 -16.55 -29.35
C SER A 87 -0.66 -15.61 -29.86
N ASN A 88 -1.92 -16.08 -29.98
CA ASN A 88 -3.04 -15.25 -30.39
C ASN A 88 -3.83 -14.63 -29.22
N VAL A 89 -3.49 -15.00 -27.99
CA VAL A 89 -4.20 -14.51 -26.80
C VAL A 89 -3.87 -13.04 -26.54
N THR A 90 -4.91 -12.23 -26.35
CA THR A 90 -4.80 -10.80 -26.07
C THR A 90 -5.21 -10.44 -24.65
N ASN A 91 -6.04 -11.27 -24.00
CA ASN A 91 -6.54 -11.05 -22.65
C ASN A 91 -6.30 -12.30 -21.77
N MET A 92 -5.53 -12.11 -20.68
CA MET A 92 -5.26 -13.12 -19.65
C MET A 92 -5.67 -12.60 -18.25
N GLU A 93 -6.61 -11.67 -18.18
CA GLU A 93 -7.12 -11.15 -16.91
C GLU A 93 -7.61 -12.28 -16.02
N SER A 94 -7.16 -12.32 -14.77
CA SER A 94 -7.56 -13.29 -13.74
C SER A 94 -7.43 -14.76 -14.14
N MET A 95 -6.62 -15.11 -15.15
CA MET A 95 -6.59 -16.47 -15.71
C MET A 95 -6.33 -17.56 -14.65
N PHE A 96 -5.42 -17.34 -13.71
CA PHE A 96 -5.11 -18.26 -12.61
C PHE A 96 -5.42 -17.64 -11.23
N ASN A 97 -6.32 -16.67 -11.18
CA ASN A 97 -6.70 -16.04 -9.93
C ASN A 97 -7.34 -17.08 -8.98
N GLU A 98 -6.78 -17.18 -7.75
CA GLU A 98 -7.13 -18.22 -6.76
C GLU A 98 -6.94 -19.69 -7.23
N ALA A 99 -6.18 -19.95 -8.28
CA ALA A 99 -5.74 -21.31 -8.66
C ALA A 99 -4.59 -21.74 -7.70
N LYS A 100 -4.96 -22.11 -6.48
CA LYS A 100 -4.04 -22.21 -5.34
C LYS A 100 -2.92 -23.23 -5.52
N LEU A 101 -3.17 -24.35 -6.19
CA LEU A 101 -2.17 -25.41 -6.39
C LEU A 101 -1.40 -25.26 -7.71
N PHE A 102 -1.82 -24.35 -8.61
CA PHE A 102 -1.16 -24.20 -9.89
C PHE A 102 0.30 -23.77 -9.74
N ASN A 103 1.21 -24.64 -10.16
CA ASN A 103 2.65 -24.39 -10.16
C ASN A 103 3.35 -25.12 -11.31
N GLN A 104 2.73 -25.18 -12.49
CA GLN A 104 3.32 -25.81 -13.68
C GLN A 104 4.06 -24.78 -14.54
N SER A 105 5.10 -25.27 -15.23
CA SER A 105 5.87 -24.42 -16.14
C SER A 105 4.99 -23.90 -17.28
N ILE A 106 5.13 -22.62 -17.56
CA ILE A 106 4.52 -21.89 -18.69
C ILE A 106 5.55 -21.00 -19.37
N ASN A 107 6.83 -21.32 -19.21
CA ASN A 107 7.95 -20.50 -19.69
C ASN A 107 8.07 -20.43 -21.23
N LYS A 108 7.45 -21.38 -21.96
CA LYS A 108 7.43 -21.39 -23.42
C LYS A 108 6.32 -20.54 -24.04
N TRP A 109 5.42 -19.99 -23.24
CA TRP A 109 4.31 -19.20 -23.76
C TRP A 109 4.79 -17.93 -24.45
N ASN A 110 4.32 -17.72 -25.68
CA ASN A 110 4.47 -16.45 -26.37
C ASN A 110 3.31 -15.53 -25.99
N VAL A 111 3.55 -14.60 -25.05
CA VAL A 111 2.54 -13.66 -24.55
C VAL A 111 2.66 -12.28 -25.21
N SER A 112 3.37 -12.17 -26.34
CA SER A 112 3.67 -10.88 -26.98
C SER A 112 2.44 -10.08 -27.43
N ASN A 113 1.30 -10.74 -27.65
CA ASN A 113 0.04 -10.08 -28.01
C ASN A 113 -0.84 -9.72 -26.81
N VAL A 114 -0.47 -10.15 -25.59
CA VAL A 114 -1.26 -9.89 -24.40
C VAL A 114 -1.18 -8.41 -24.01
N THR A 115 -2.32 -7.79 -23.80
CA THR A 115 -2.44 -6.38 -23.40
C THR A 115 -2.92 -6.20 -21.97
N ASN A 116 -3.58 -7.22 -21.37
CA ASN A 116 -4.13 -7.19 -20.03
C ASN A 116 -3.72 -8.46 -19.25
N MET A 117 -2.99 -8.26 -18.13
CA MET A 117 -2.58 -9.30 -17.19
C MET A 117 -3.07 -8.98 -15.76
N THR A 118 -4.12 -8.18 -15.63
CA THR A 118 -4.73 -7.85 -14.33
C THR A 118 -5.06 -9.13 -13.57
N SER A 119 -4.60 -9.22 -12.32
CA SER A 119 -4.89 -10.32 -11.40
C SER A 119 -4.54 -11.71 -11.90
N MET A 120 -3.65 -11.87 -12.91
CA MET A 120 -3.42 -13.16 -13.57
C MET A 120 -3.05 -14.28 -12.60
N PHE A 121 -2.22 -13.98 -11.58
CA PHE A 121 -1.79 -14.92 -10.53
C PHE A 121 -2.22 -14.46 -9.13
N ASN A 122 -3.26 -13.64 -9.04
CA ASN A 122 -3.78 -13.17 -7.77
C ASN A 122 -4.21 -14.37 -6.90
N TYR A 123 -3.72 -14.46 -5.65
CA TYR A 123 -3.91 -15.62 -4.76
C TYR A 123 -3.50 -16.99 -5.33
N ALA A 124 -2.66 -17.05 -6.36
CA ALA A 124 -2.02 -18.28 -6.82
C ALA A 124 -0.83 -18.60 -5.88
N VAL A 125 -1.15 -19.05 -4.67
CA VAL A 125 -0.20 -19.11 -3.53
C VAL A 125 0.99 -20.04 -3.76
N SER A 126 0.85 -21.07 -4.62
CA SER A 126 1.92 -22.01 -4.94
C SER A 126 2.75 -21.62 -6.15
N PHE A 127 2.29 -20.64 -6.95
CA PHE A 127 2.93 -20.31 -8.22
C PHE A 127 4.32 -19.70 -8.01
N ASN A 128 5.35 -20.38 -8.54
CA ASN A 128 6.73 -19.93 -8.52
C ASN A 128 7.53 -20.46 -9.73
N GLN A 129 6.97 -20.38 -10.93
CA GLN A 129 7.63 -20.88 -12.14
C GLN A 129 8.31 -19.74 -12.91
N PRO A 130 9.43 -20.03 -13.61
CA PRO A 130 10.17 -19.03 -14.37
C PRO A 130 9.35 -18.49 -15.54
N ILE A 131 9.17 -17.17 -15.56
CA ILE A 131 8.45 -16.42 -16.59
C ILE A 131 9.26 -15.20 -17.07
N GLY A 132 10.53 -15.12 -16.72
CA GLY A 132 11.41 -13.98 -17.04
C GLY A 132 11.64 -13.72 -18.53
N ASN A 133 11.42 -14.73 -19.39
CA ASN A 133 11.55 -14.60 -20.87
C ASN A 133 10.26 -14.12 -21.56
N TRP A 134 9.18 -13.90 -20.83
CA TRP A 134 7.97 -13.39 -21.45
C TRP A 134 8.17 -12.00 -22.05
N ASN A 135 7.71 -11.82 -23.29
CA ASN A 135 7.62 -10.49 -23.87
C ASN A 135 6.32 -9.82 -23.45
N VAL A 136 6.38 -8.97 -22.42
CA VAL A 136 5.25 -8.23 -21.88
C VAL A 136 5.14 -6.80 -22.42
N SER A 137 5.86 -6.47 -23.50
CA SER A 137 5.97 -5.10 -24.01
C SER A 137 4.64 -4.47 -24.44
N ASN A 138 3.60 -5.26 -24.72
CA ASN A 138 2.27 -4.76 -25.06
C ASN A 138 1.33 -4.64 -23.85
N VAL A 139 1.72 -5.12 -22.67
CA VAL A 139 0.89 -5.06 -21.47
C VAL A 139 0.76 -3.63 -20.96
N ARG A 140 -0.46 -3.21 -20.68
CA ARG A 140 -0.79 -1.86 -20.19
C ARG A 140 -1.24 -1.85 -18.75
N ASN A 141 -1.75 -2.98 -18.24
CA ASN A 141 -2.27 -3.11 -16.89
C ASN A 141 -1.74 -4.39 -16.23
N MET A 142 -1.07 -4.22 -15.08
CA MET A 142 -0.55 -5.29 -14.23
C MET A 142 -1.11 -5.22 -12.80
N THR A 143 -2.28 -4.58 -12.63
CA THR A 143 -2.96 -4.47 -11.33
C THR A 143 -3.09 -5.85 -10.69
N SER A 144 -2.64 -5.98 -9.45
CA SER A 144 -2.76 -7.21 -8.64
C SER A 144 -2.20 -8.48 -9.29
N MET A 145 -1.29 -8.38 -10.27
CA MET A 145 -0.85 -9.54 -11.06
C MET A 145 -0.32 -10.69 -10.18
N PHE A 146 0.44 -10.36 -9.13
CA PHE A 146 0.99 -11.33 -8.16
C PHE A 146 0.49 -11.08 -6.73
N ASN A 147 -0.63 -10.34 -6.56
CA ASN A 147 -1.16 -10.10 -5.23
C ASN A 147 -1.42 -11.42 -4.51
N SER A 148 -0.85 -11.58 -3.32
CA SER A 148 -0.96 -12.81 -2.51
C SER A 148 -0.45 -14.09 -3.20
N ALA A 149 0.40 -13.97 -4.22
CA ALA A 149 1.19 -15.07 -4.74
C ALA A 149 2.42 -15.28 -3.83
N VAL A 150 2.17 -15.80 -2.65
CA VAL A 150 3.12 -15.78 -1.52
C VAL A 150 4.45 -16.49 -1.77
N SER A 151 4.46 -17.49 -2.68
CA SER A 151 5.67 -18.25 -3.05
C SER A 151 6.45 -17.63 -4.20
N PHE A 152 5.87 -16.65 -4.92
CA PHE A 152 6.48 -16.12 -6.14
C PHE A 152 7.77 -15.35 -5.84
N ASN A 153 8.88 -15.81 -6.43
CA ASN A 153 10.20 -15.17 -6.33
C ASN A 153 11.07 -15.43 -7.58
N GLN A 154 10.49 -15.30 -8.78
CA GLN A 154 11.22 -15.54 -10.02
C GLN A 154 11.77 -14.24 -10.63
N PRO A 155 12.93 -14.29 -11.30
CA PRO A 155 13.54 -13.11 -11.91
C PRO A 155 12.70 -12.63 -13.11
N ILE A 156 12.19 -11.41 -12.98
CA ILE A 156 11.38 -10.73 -14.01
C ILE A 156 11.97 -9.35 -14.37
N GLY A 157 13.19 -9.07 -13.94
CA GLY A 157 13.86 -7.79 -14.18
C GLY A 157 14.11 -7.45 -15.64
N ASN A 158 14.06 -8.42 -16.54
CA ASN A 158 14.22 -8.22 -17.99
C ASN A 158 12.91 -7.87 -18.71
N TRP A 159 11.77 -7.83 -18.01
CA TRP A 159 10.51 -7.45 -18.63
C TRP A 159 10.54 -6.01 -19.13
N ASN A 160 10.11 -5.80 -20.37
CA ASN A 160 9.86 -4.46 -20.86
C ASN A 160 8.47 -3.99 -20.41
N VAL A 161 8.43 -3.22 -19.31
CA VAL A 161 7.19 -2.68 -18.72
C VAL A 161 6.89 -1.24 -19.15
N SER A 162 7.55 -0.73 -20.18
CA SER A 162 7.48 0.68 -20.60
C SER A 162 6.08 1.14 -21.03
N ASN A 163 5.17 0.23 -21.37
CA ASN A 163 3.79 0.54 -21.72
C ASN A 163 2.81 0.40 -20.54
N VAL A 164 3.27 -0.09 -19.39
CA VAL A 164 2.41 -0.27 -18.21
C VAL A 164 2.07 1.08 -17.60
N ARG A 165 0.79 1.28 -17.28
CA ARG A 165 0.25 2.50 -16.65
C ARG A 165 -0.21 2.28 -15.21
N ASN A 166 -0.60 1.05 -14.86
CA ASN A 166 -1.12 0.71 -13.55
C ASN A 166 -0.42 -0.52 -12.98
N MET A 167 0.22 -0.35 -11.81
CA MET A 167 0.90 -1.39 -11.03
C MET A 167 0.30 -1.50 -9.62
N GLU A 168 -0.94 -1.06 -9.43
CA GLU A 168 -1.65 -1.15 -8.16
C GLU A 168 -1.63 -2.58 -7.62
N PHE A 169 -1.19 -2.75 -6.36
CA PHE A 169 -1.12 -4.03 -5.66
C PHE A 169 -0.36 -5.14 -6.39
N MET A 170 0.53 -4.83 -7.33
CA MET A 170 1.18 -5.84 -8.18
C MET A 170 1.89 -6.93 -7.37
N PHE A 171 2.59 -6.57 -6.29
CA PHE A 171 3.29 -7.49 -5.39
C PHE A 171 2.75 -7.43 -3.96
N ARG A 172 1.48 -7.06 -3.78
CA ARG A 172 0.87 -7.05 -2.45
C ARG A 172 0.90 -8.45 -1.84
N ASN A 173 1.30 -8.59 -0.56
CA ASN A 173 1.39 -9.86 0.16
C ASN A 173 2.25 -10.93 -0.56
N THR A 174 3.17 -10.52 -1.42
CA THR A 174 4.10 -11.45 -2.09
C THR A 174 5.34 -11.61 -1.20
N TYR A 175 5.17 -12.32 -0.10
CA TYR A 175 6.12 -12.35 1.01
C TYR A 175 7.53 -12.83 0.62
N SER A 176 7.64 -13.72 -0.38
CA SER A 176 8.93 -14.27 -0.82
C SER A 176 9.65 -13.41 -1.85
N PHE A 177 8.96 -12.44 -2.48
CA PHE A 177 9.50 -11.73 -3.63
C PHE A 177 10.64 -10.78 -3.24
N ASN A 178 11.83 -11.04 -3.80
CA ASN A 178 13.02 -10.20 -3.62
C ASN A 178 13.93 -10.25 -4.87
N GLN A 179 13.37 -10.11 -6.08
CA GLN A 179 14.13 -10.11 -7.32
C GLN A 179 14.35 -8.70 -7.84
N SER A 180 15.48 -8.48 -8.52
CA SER A 180 15.84 -7.17 -9.07
C SER A 180 14.81 -6.69 -10.09
N LEU A 181 14.39 -5.42 -9.92
CA LEU A 181 13.54 -4.67 -10.84
C LEU A 181 14.27 -3.42 -11.39
N TYR A 182 15.59 -3.37 -11.24
CA TYR A 182 16.42 -2.22 -11.60
C TYR A 182 16.19 -1.74 -13.04
N ASN A 183 16.11 -2.68 -13.99
CA ASN A 183 15.97 -2.36 -15.42
C ASN A 183 14.55 -1.96 -15.85
N TRP A 184 13.58 -1.94 -14.94
CA TRP A 184 12.21 -1.59 -15.31
C TRP A 184 12.07 -0.12 -15.67
N ASN A 185 11.59 0.16 -16.88
CA ASN A 185 11.17 1.50 -17.27
C ASN A 185 9.74 1.76 -16.83
N VAL A 186 9.56 2.42 -15.68
CA VAL A 186 8.25 2.74 -15.09
C VAL A 186 7.75 4.15 -15.43
N SER A 187 8.39 4.86 -16.37
CA SER A 187 8.12 6.26 -16.71
C SER A 187 6.70 6.55 -17.23
N ASN A 188 5.92 5.53 -17.55
CA ASN A 188 4.51 5.67 -17.94
C ASN A 188 3.52 5.25 -16.84
N VAL A 189 4.01 4.77 -15.69
CA VAL A 189 3.15 4.37 -14.59
C VAL A 189 2.56 5.60 -13.90
N THR A 190 1.25 5.59 -13.69
CA THR A 190 0.51 6.67 -13.02
C THR A 190 0.00 6.28 -11.64
N ASN A 191 -0.13 4.97 -11.36
CA ASN A 191 -0.64 4.44 -10.10
C ASN A 191 0.26 3.31 -9.57
N MET A 192 0.83 3.53 -8.38
CA MET A 192 1.64 2.54 -7.63
C MET A 192 1.04 2.25 -6.24
N TYR A 193 -0.28 2.42 -6.08
CA TYR A 193 -0.99 2.16 -4.84
C TYR A 193 -0.70 0.76 -4.32
N GLY A 194 -0.11 0.65 -3.12
CA GLY A 194 0.18 -0.61 -2.46
C GLY A 194 1.04 -1.59 -3.27
N MET A 195 1.88 -1.12 -4.22
CA MET A 195 2.63 -2.00 -5.12
C MET A 195 3.43 -3.07 -4.38
N PHE A 196 4.06 -2.72 -3.25
CA PHE A 196 4.83 -3.62 -2.37
C PHE A 196 4.21 -3.74 -0.97
N TYR A 197 2.89 -3.58 -0.86
CA TYR A 197 2.17 -3.74 0.39
C TYR A 197 2.40 -5.13 0.98
N GLU A 198 2.95 -5.22 2.20
CA GLU A 198 3.35 -6.47 2.85
C GLU A 198 4.31 -7.37 2.01
N ALA A 199 5.09 -6.81 1.11
CA ALA A 199 6.19 -7.52 0.46
C ALA A 199 7.40 -7.54 1.43
N THR A 200 7.31 -8.35 2.48
CA THR A 200 8.17 -8.28 3.68
C THR A 200 9.66 -8.50 3.41
N LEU A 201 10.01 -9.30 2.38
CA LEU A 201 11.42 -9.56 2.02
C LEU A 201 11.94 -8.64 0.91
N PHE A 202 11.08 -7.83 0.27
CA PHE A 202 11.52 -6.99 -0.84
C PHE A 202 12.51 -5.92 -0.37
N ASN A 203 13.72 -5.96 -0.91
CA ASN A 203 14.80 -4.98 -0.65
C ASN A 203 15.74 -4.84 -1.85
N GLN A 204 15.19 -4.66 -3.06
CA GLN A 204 15.99 -4.51 -4.26
C GLN A 204 16.11 -3.05 -4.69
N ASP A 205 17.24 -2.74 -5.33
CA ASP A 205 17.53 -1.42 -5.85
C ASP A 205 16.52 -0.99 -6.92
N ILE A 206 15.88 0.15 -6.69
CA ILE A 206 14.92 0.82 -7.56
C ILE A 206 15.24 2.32 -7.68
N ALA A 207 16.47 2.72 -7.33
CA ALA A 207 16.89 4.12 -7.30
C ALA A 207 16.73 4.85 -8.65
N CYS A 208 16.84 4.11 -9.76
CA CYS A 208 16.76 4.68 -11.11
C CYS A 208 15.32 4.85 -11.63
N TRP A 209 14.27 4.57 -10.85
CA TRP A 209 12.90 4.65 -11.36
C TRP A 209 12.44 6.09 -11.64
N ASP A 210 12.00 6.36 -12.86
CA ASP A 210 11.28 7.58 -13.21
C ASP A 210 9.81 7.48 -12.78
N VAL A 211 9.48 8.07 -11.63
CA VAL A 211 8.12 8.06 -11.07
C VAL A 211 7.39 9.38 -11.31
N SER A 212 7.89 10.23 -12.21
CA SER A 212 7.39 11.59 -12.43
C SER A 212 5.91 11.67 -12.84
N LYS A 213 5.33 10.58 -13.38
CA LYS A 213 3.90 10.51 -13.71
C LYS A 213 3.02 9.89 -12.63
N VAL A 214 3.62 9.38 -11.55
CA VAL A 214 2.86 8.74 -10.47
C VAL A 214 2.11 9.79 -9.66
N THR A 215 0.81 9.57 -9.46
CA THR A 215 -0.05 10.46 -8.67
C THR A 215 -0.46 9.86 -7.33
N ASN A 216 -0.37 8.54 -7.16
CA ASN A 216 -0.81 7.81 -5.97
C ASN A 216 0.25 6.79 -5.54
N MET A 217 0.84 7.05 -4.36
CA MET A 217 1.81 6.15 -3.69
C MET A 217 1.31 5.68 -2.33
N LYS A 218 0.01 5.82 -2.05
CA LYS A 218 -0.60 5.37 -0.80
C LYS A 218 -0.31 3.88 -0.59
N TYR A 219 0.16 3.50 0.62
CA TYR A 219 0.54 2.13 1.00
C TYR A 219 1.68 1.50 0.18
N MET A 220 2.46 2.22 -0.62
CA MET A 220 3.39 1.62 -1.56
C MET A 220 4.37 0.63 -0.91
N PHE A 221 4.89 0.94 0.28
CA PHE A 221 5.81 0.12 1.07
C PHE A 221 5.24 -0.22 2.46
N TYR A 222 3.90 -0.24 2.58
CA TYR A 222 3.25 -0.62 3.84
C TYR A 222 3.69 -2.02 4.26
N TRP A 223 4.23 -2.14 5.48
CA TRP A 223 4.74 -3.40 6.02
C TRP A 223 5.81 -4.09 5.15
N ALA A 224 6.55 -3.35 4.33
CA ALA A 224 7.74 -3.82 3.63
C ALA A 224 8.93 -3.79 4.60
N GLU A 225 8.96 -4.75 5.52
CA GLU A 225 9.83 -4.72 6.71
C GLU A 225 11.32 -4.68 6.40
N SER A 226 11.74 -5.26 5.25
CA SER A 226 13.15 -5.31 4.84
C SER A 226 13.57 -4.17 3.93
N PHE A 227 12.61 -3.36 3.42
CA PHE A 227 12.93 -2.35 2.42
C PHE A 227 13.74 -1.20 2.99
N ASN A 228 14.96 -1.02 2.47
CA ASN A 228 15.89 0.07 2.85
C ASN A 228 16.80 0.46 1.68
N GLN A 229 16.27 0.63 0.47
CA GLN A 229 17.04 1.03 -0.70
C GLN A 229 16.91 2.54 -0.97
N PRO A 230 17.95 3.17 -1.59
CA PRO A 230 17.91 4.59 -1.90
C PRO A 230 16.78 4.91 -2.89
N ILE A 231 15.99 5.93 -2.56
CA ILE A 231 14.87 6.43 -3.35
C ILE A 231 14.81 7.96 -3.31
N ASN A 232 15.95 8.62 -3.16
CA ASN A 232 15.99 10.08 -3.18
C ASN A 232 15.85 10.60 -4.62
N THR A 233 15.47 11.87 -4.76
CA THR A 233 15.39 12.53 -6.06
C THR A 233 16.79 12.78 -6.60
N GLU A 234 17.12 12.19 -7.74
CA GLU A 234 18.43 12.29 -8.39
C GLU A 234 18.30 12.44 -9.89
N VAL A 235 19.28 13.13 -10.51
CA VAL A 235 19.39 13.21 -11.98
C VAL A 235 20.14 11.98 -12.50
N ILE A 236 19.46 11.18 -13.28
CA ILE A 236 20.03 10.00 -13.95
C ILE A 236 20.40 10.37 -15.40
N ILE A 237 21.61 9.99 -15.81
CA ILE A 237 22.08 10.15 -17.19
C ILE A 237 22.13 8.76 -17.81
N LYS A 238 21.35 8.55 -18.89
CA LYS A 238 21.35 7.30 -19.66
C LYS A 238 22.61 7.18 -20.52
N GLU A 239 22.91 5.97 -20.97
CA GLU A 239 24.06 5.71 -21.87
C GLU A 239 24.02 6.54 -23.16
N ASN A 240 22.85 6.85 -23.68
CA ASN A 240 22.64 7.69 -24.86
C ASN A 240 22.76 9.21 -24.58
N GLY A 241 23.03 9.60 -23.33
CA GLY A 241 23.15 10.99 -22.89
C GLY A 241 21.83 11.66 -22.47
N ASP A 242 20.69 11.01 -22.64
CA ASP A 242 19.42 11.52 -22.14
C ASP A 242 19.41 11.61 -20.61
N ARG A 243 18.71 12.61 -20.09
CA ARG A 243 18.60 12.84 -18.66
C ARG A 243 17.15 12.76 -18.21
N TYR A 244 16.93 12.21 -17.03
CA TYR A 244 15.65 12.28 -16.34
C TYR A 244 15.87 12.41 -14.83
N VAL A 245 14.82 12.75 -14.09
CA VAL A 245 14.85 12.85 -12.63
C VAL A 245 14.20 11.59 -12.07
N ALA A 246 15.01 10.75 -11.40
CA ALA A 246 14.50 9.59 -10.68
C ALA A 246 13.82 10.06 -9.38
N TRP A 247 12.82 9.33 -8.94
CA TRP A 247 12.05 9.62 -7.73
C TRP A 247 11.56 11.07 -7.64
N ASP A 248 11.23 11.69 -8.79
CA ASP A 248 10.49 12.95 -8.81
C ASP A 248 9.03 12.68 -8.39
N VAL A 249 8.72 13.04 -7.14
CA VAL A 249 7.41 12.81 -6.52
C VAL A 249 6.48 14.03 -6.61
N LEU A 250 6.84 15.04 -7.41
CA LEU A 250 6.09 16.30 -7.52
C LEU A 250 4.59 16.08 -7.83
N ASN A 251 4.26 15.09 -8.65
CA ASN A 251 2.87 14.82 -9.04
C ASN A 251 2.10 13.93 -8.06
N VAL A 252 2.75 13.45 -7.00
CA VAL A 252 2.10 12.60 -5.99
C VAL A 252 1.21 13.46 -5.09
N THR A 253 -0.06 13.09 -4.97
CA THR A 253 -1.04 13.78 -4.12
C THR A 253 -1.37 13.05 -2.83
N ASN A 254 -1.06 11.76 -2.74
CA ASN A 254 -1.37 10.93 -1.57
C ASN A 254 -0.22 10.00 -1.22
N MET A 255 0.33 10.18 0.00
CA MET A 255 1.40 9.36 0.58
C MET A 255 0.96 8.68 1.89
N LYS A 256 -0.35 8.60 2.13
CA LYS A 256 -0.90 7.96 3.34
C LYS A 256 -0.36 6.55 3.49
N ASN A 257 0.12 6.20 4.69
CA ASN A 257 0.63 4.87 5.04
C ASN A 257 1.83 4.38 4.19
N MET A 258 2.54 5.26 3.46
CA MET A 258 3.52 4.83 2.45
C MET A 258 4.64 3.96 3.02
N PHE A 259 5.15 4.27 4.21
CA PHE A 259 6.20 3.52 4.94
C PHE A 259 5.72 3.02 6.30
N GLU A 260 4.42 2.93 6.51
CA GLU A 260 3.89 2.40 7.77
C GLU A 260 4.36 0.95 7.96
N TYR A 261 4.92 0.64 9.14
CA TYR A 261 5.59 -0.63 9.47
C TYR A 261 6.80 -1.00 8.60
N ALA A 262 7.36 -0.09 7.81
CA ALA A 262 8.65 -0.28 7.14
C ALA A 262 9.78 -0.12 8.18
N LYS A 263 9.96 -1.13 9.03
CA LYS A 263 10.72 -1.05 10.29
C LYS A 263 12.18 -0.63 10.14
N VAL A 264 12.83 -1.01 9.02
CA VAL A 264 14.25 -0.72 8.78
C VAL A 264 14.49 0.44 7.82
N PHE A 265 13.43 0.98 7.22
CA PHE A 265 13.56 2.07 6.26
C PHE A 265 14.17 3.31 6.91
N ASN A 266 15.35 3.72 6.42
CA ASN A 266 16.07 4.90 6.89
C ASN A 266 16.91 5.53 5.77
N GLN A 267 16.38 5.63 4.55
CA GLN A 267 17.07 6.26 3.43
C GLN A 267 16.72 7.73 3.32
N ASP A 268 17.70 8.50 2.82
CA ASP A 268 17.52 9.93 2.59
C ASP A 268 16.42 10.15 1.52
N ILE A 269 15.46 10.99 1.86
CA ILE A 269 14.37 11.46 1.00
C ILE A 269 14.19 12.98 1.14
N SER A 270 15.23 13.67 1.59
CA SER A 270 15.20 15.12 1.86
C SER A 270 14.95 15.96 0.60
N ASN A 271 15.32 15.46 -0.58
CA ASN A 271 15.12 16.16 -1.86
C ASN A 271 13.73 15.93 -2.48
N TRP A 272 12.85 15.16 -1.84
CA TRP A 272 11.49 14.98 -2.36
C TRP A 272 10.71 16.29 -2.35
N ASN A 273 10.15 16.64 -3.50
CA ASN A 273 9.20 17.74 -3.59
C ASN A 273 7.78 17.24 -3.30
N VAL A 274 7.34 17.39 -2.04
CA VAL A 274 6.04 16.94 -1.55
C VAL A 274 4.95 18.01 -1.59
N SER A 275 5.18 19.11 -2.30
CA SER A 275 4.31 20.29 -2.26
C SER A 275 2.88 20.05 -2.76
N ASN A 276 2.63 18.98 -3.52
CA ASN A 276 1.28 18.61 -3.97
C ASN A 276 0.60 17.54 -3.11
N VAL A 277 1.28 17.01 -2.08
CA VAL A 277 0.70 16.00 -1.21
C VAL A 277 -0.35 16.61 -0.28
N THR A 278 -1.52 15.98 -0.19
CA THR A 278 -2.64 16.43 0.66
C THR A 278 -2.85 15.57 1.91
N ASP A 279 -2.44 14.30 1.87
CA ASP A 279 -2.57 13.36 3.00
C ASP A 279 -1.25 12.62 3.24
N MET A 280 -0.66 12.85 4.42
CA MET A 280 0.54 12.17 4.93
C MET A 280 0.24 11.34 6.18
N SER A 281 -1.05 11.06 6.46
CA SER A 281 -1.42 10.31 7.66
C SER A 281 -0.72 8.95 7.67
N ARG A 282 -0.15 8.60 8.84
CA ARG A 282 0.56 7.33 9.09
C ARG A 282 1.77 7.07 8.16
N MET A 283 2.32 8.09 7.47
CA MET A 283 3.38 7.87 6.47
C MET A 283 4.58 7.13 7.05
N PHE A 284 4.99 7.42 8.27
CA PHE A 284 6.11 6.78 8.99
C PHE A 284 5.67 6.12 10.30
N ASN A 285 4.38 5.76 10.43
CA ASN A 285 3.90 5.06 11.61
C ASN A 285 4.62 3.71 11.75
N GLU A 286 5.21 3.43 12.92
CA GLU A 286 6.03 2.23 13.18
C GLU A 286 7.26 2.05 12.25
N ALA A 287 7.69 3.10 11.54
CA ALA A 287 8.97 3.12 10.84
C ALA A 287 10.10 3.35 11.85
N LYS A 288 10.45 2.32 12.61
CA LYS A 288 11.23 2.40 13.84
C LYS A 288 12.61 3.03 13.69
N LEU A 289 13.30 2.78 12.56
CA LEU A 289 14.65 3.29 12.32
C LEU A 289 14.67 4.60 11.54
N PHE A 290 13.52 5.08 11.03
CA PHE A 290 13.49 6.29 10.22
C PHE A 290 13.94 7.53 11.02
N ASN A 291 15.01 8.16 10.56
CA ASN A 291 15.58 9.38 11.17
C ASN A 291 16.28 10.27 10.14
N GLN A 292 15.63 10.56 8.98
CA GLN A 292 16.25 11.37 7.92
C GLN A 292 15.78 12.82 7.94
N PRO A 293 16.63 13.77 7.46
CA PRO A 293 16.40 15.22 7.58
C PRO A 293 15.37 15.72 6.55
N ILE A 294 14.09 15.61 6.87
CA ILE A 294 12.97 16.06 6.03
C ILE A 294 12.48 17.48 6.36
N GLY A 295 13.28 18.25 7.11
CA GLY A 295 12.90 19.58 7.60
C GLY A 295 12.69 20.64 6.51
N ASN A 296 13.10 20.41 5.28
CA ASN A 296 12.93 21.32 4.15
C ASN A 296 11.67 21.07 3.30
N TRP A 297 10.85 20.09 3.69
CA TRP A 297 9.63 19.78 2.94
C TRP A 297 8.63 20.93 2.96
N ASN A 298 8.05 21.25 1.80
CA ASN A 298 6.90 22.12 1.69
C ASN A 298 5.62 21.30 1.87
N VAL A 299 4.97 21.45 3.04
CA VAL A 299 3.75 20.72 3.41
C VAL A 299 2.49 21.57 3.27
N SER A 300 2.54 22.66 2.47
CA SER A 300 1.47 23.66 2.39
C SER A 300 0.13 23.14 1.88
N ASN A 301 0.09 21.99 1.20
CA ASN A 301 -1.16 21.36 0.78
C ASN A 301 -1.62 20.23 1.70
N VAL A 302 -0.82 19.87 2.72
CA VAL A 302 -1.16 18.78 3.64
C VAL A 302 -2.24 19.24 4.62
N THR A 303 -3.33 18.48 4.68
CA THR A 303 -4.45 18.73 5.61
C THR A 303 -4.54 17.72 6.74
N ASN A 304 -3.90 16.56 6.59
CA ASN A 304 -3.96 15.44 7.51
C ASN A 304 -2.59 14.84 7.80
N MET A 305 -2.16 14.91 9.07
CA MET A 305 -0.89 14.36 9.59
C MET A 305 -1.12 13.36 10.73
N LYS A 306 -2.33 12.78 10.84
CA LYS A 306 -2.67 11.82 11.90
C LYS A 306 -1.63 10.69 11.93
N PHE A 307 -1.08 10.41 13.13
CA PHE A 307 -0.13 9.33 13.37
C PHE A 307 1.12 9.31 12.47
N MET A 308 1.52 10.44 11.87
CA MET A 308 2.59 10.46 10.87
C MET A 308 3.90 9.84 11.37
N PHE A 309 4.26 10.08 12.63
CA PHE A 309 5.47 9.56 13.28
C PHE A 309 5.15 8.71 14.52
N ARG A 310 3.93 8.14 14.62
CA ARG A 310 3.56 7.26 15.73
C ARG A 310 4.55 6.09 15.81
N LYS A 311 5.15 5.86 17.02
CA LYS A 311 6.16 4.80 17.23
C LYS A 311 7.34 4.82 16.22
N ALA A 312 7.66 5.98 15.65
CA ALA A 312 8.91 6.20 14.92
C ALA A 312 10.02 6.43 15.97
N ASP A 313 10.46 5.33 16.60
CA ASP A 313 11.25 5.36 17.82
C ASP A 313 12.57 6.13 17.70
N SER A 314 13.21 6.08 16.52
CA SER A 314 14.49 6.78 16.26
C SER A 314 14.33 8.20 15.75
N PHE A 315 13.10 8.63 15.39
CA PHE A 315 12.92 9.90 14.72
C PHE A 315 13.17 11.08 15.67
N ASN A 316 14.19 11.89 15.35
CA ASN A 316 14.55 13.10 16.10
C ASN A 316 15.14 14.18 15.18
N GLN A 317 14.56 14.39 13.99
CA GLN A 317 15.01 15.44 13.07
C GLN A 317 14.17 16.70 13.18
N SER A 318 14.81 17.85 12.91
CA SER A 318 14.12 19.14 12.95
C SER A 318 13.05 19.24 11.86
N LEU A 319 11.84 19.63 12.27
CA LEU A 319 10.71 19.93 11.40
C LEU A 319 10.28 21.40 11.49
N ASN A 320 11.05 22.21 12.22
CA ASN A 320 10.68 23.58 12.55
C ASN A 320 10.59 24.52 11.33
N ASN A 321 11.23 24.14 10.22
CA ASN A 321 11.24 24.90 8.97
C ASN A 321 10.19 24.43 7.95
N TRP A 322 9.31 23.48 8.31
CA TRP A 322 8.24 23.07 7.40
C TRP A 322 7.37 24.26 7.00
N ILE A 323 7.21 24.45 5.68
CA ILE A 323 6.38 25.51 5.11
C ILE A 323 4.94 25.03 5.03
N GLY A 324 3.99 25.83 5.53
CA GLY A 324 2.56 25.64 5.30
C GLY A 324 1.87 24.67 6.25
N VAL A 325 2.39 24.46 7.46
CA VAL A 325 1.71 23.69 8.52
C VAL A 325 0.32 24.26 8.83
N SER A 326 0.08 25.53 8.53
CA SER A 326 -1.19 26.23 8.74
C SER A 326 -2.41 25.61 8.06
N ASN A 327 -2.23 24.74 7.05
CA ASN A 327 -3.36 24.05 6.41
C ASN A 327 -3.77 22.74 7.10
N VAL A 328 -2.97 22.27 8.06
CA VAL A 328 -3.24 21.03 8.78
C VAL A 328 -4.45 21.20 9.71
N ARG A 329 -5.39 20.26 9.65
CA ARG A 329 -6.61 20.24 10.47
C ARG A 329 -6.57 19.22 11.60
N SER A 330 -5.78 18.16 11.45
CA SER A 330 -5.62 17.14 12.48
C SER A 330 -4.16 16.70 12.59
N MET A 331 -3.67 16.72 13.83
CA MET A 331 -2.37 16.21 14.27
C MET A 331 -2.54 15.06 15.28
N PHE A 332 -3.68 14.37 15.22
CA PHE A 332 -4.03 13.26 16.11
C PHE A 332 -2.88 12.24 16.19
N GLY A 333 -2.33 12.05 17.39
CA GLY A 333 -1.25 11.09 17.66
C GLY A 333 0.02 11.26 16.81
N MET A 334 0.30 12.46 16.26
CA MET A 334 1.37 12.64 15.28
C MET A 334 2.72 12.12 15.77
N PHE A 335 3.06 12.31 17.05
CA PHE A 335 4.28 11.84 17.71
C PHE A 335 4.00 10.83 18.84
N PHE A 336 2.86 10.17 18.81
CA PHE A 336 2.48 9.18 19.81
C PHE A 336 3.55 8.07 19.90
N MET A 337 4.15 7.88 21.10
CA MET A 337 5.25 6.94 21.34
C MET A 337 6.52 7.18 20.49
N ALA A 338 6.71 8.39 19.94
CA ALA A 338 7.97 8.77 19.33
C ALA A 338 8.99 9.12 20.45
N HIS A 339 9.57 8.08 21.06
CA HIS A 339 10.27 8.20 22.35
C HIS A 339 11.47 9.12 22.35
N LEU A 340 12.21 9.24 21.23
CA LEU A 340 13.40 10.08 21.13
C LEU A 340 13.11 11.48 20.58
N PHE A 341 11.88 11.73 20.09
CA PHE A 341 11.58 13.03 19.49
C PHE A 341 11.63 14.15 20.50
N ASN A 342 12.56 15.11 20.28
CA ASN A 342 12.73 16.30 21.11
C ASN A 342 13.24 17.49 20.27
N GLN A 343 12.62 17.78 19.13
CA GLN A 343 13.00 18.89 18.29
C GLN A 343 12.01 20.06 18.39
N PRO A 344 12.48 21.31 18.24
CA PRO A 344 11.62 22.48 18.33
C PRO A 344 10.55 22.47 17.22
N LEU A 345 9.35 22.94 17.58
CA LEU A 345 8.18 23.09 16.71
C LEU A 345 7.56 24.49 16.86
N ASN A 346 8.27 25.41 17.48
CA ASN A 346 7.78 26.75 17.88
C ASN A 346 7.44 27.67 16.68
N ASN A 347 7.94 27.36 15.47
CA ASN A 347 7.61 28.10 14.25
C ASN A 347 6.35 27.61 13.52
N TRP A 348 5.73 26.52 14.01
CA TRP A 348 4.53 26.00 13.36
C TRP A 348 3.32 26.89 13.63
N ASP A 349 2.63 27.28 12.57
CA ASP A 349 1.29 27.85 12.67
C ASP A 349 0.26 26.73 12.75
N VAL A 350 -0.25 26.48 13.95
CA VAL A 350 -1.25 25.44 14.24
C VAL A 350 -2.67 26.02 14.37
N SER A 351 -2.88 27.27 13.94
CA SER A 351 -4.13 28.00 14.14
C SER A 351 -5.37 27.35 13.51
N ASN A 352 -5.21 26.46 12.50
CA ASN A 352 -6.29 25.73 11.88
C ASN A 352 -6.49 24.29 12.40
N VAL A 353 -5.62 23.85 13.32
CA VAL A 353 -5.74 22.49 13.89
C VAL A 353 -6.92 22.43 14.84
N ARG A 354 -7.73 21.37 14.72
CA ARG A 354 -8.89 21.11 15.57
C ARG A 354 -8.71 19.93 16.50
N ASP A 355 -7.87 18.97 16.11
CA ASP A 355 -7.67 17.72 16.82
C ASP A 355 -6.18 17.48 17.10
N MET A 356 -5.82 17.54 18.39
CA MET A 356 -4.47 17.29 18.92
C MET A 356 -4.44 16.14 19.93
N ARG A 357 -5.49 15.30 19.97
CA ARG A 357 -5.50 14.13 20.87
C ARG A 357 -4.24 13.31 20.70
N TYR A 358 -3.68 12.87 21.81
CA TYR A 358 -2.55 11.95 21.86
C TYR A 358 -1.29 12.44 21.12
N MET A 359 -1.19 13.74 20.73
CA MET A 359 -0.13 14.22 19.84
C MET A 359 1.27 13.88 20.33
N PHE A 360 1.52 14.00 21.64
CA PHE A 360 2.79 13.67 22.30
C PHE A 360 2.60 12.58 23.37
N LEU A 361 1.54 11.80 23.32
CA LEU A 361 1.31 10.70 24.29
C LEU A 361 2.51 9.76 24.26
N CYS A 362 3.11 9.49 25.42
CA CYS A 362 4.33 8.67 25.57
C CYS A 362 5.55 9.17 24.76
N ALA A 363 5.60 10.42 24.31
CA ALA A 363 6.80 11.01 23.73
C ALA A 363 7.78 11.40 24.87
N LYS A 364 8.45 10.41 25.43
CA LYS A 364 9.17 10.49 26.71
C LYS A 364 10.22 11.59 26.78
N SER A 365 10.92 11.85 25.68
CA SER A 365 12.00 12.87 25.62
C SER A 365 11.52 14.26 25.29
N PHE A 366 10.27 14.43 24.84
CA PHE A 366 9.80 15.70 24.33
C PHE A 366 9.70 16.77 25.44
N ASN A 367 10.46 17.87 25.30
CA ASN A 367 10.46 19.00 26.22
C ASN A 367 10.80 20.32 25.49
N GLN A 368 10.10 20.62 24.38
CA GLN A 368 10.34 21.84 23.62
C GLN A 368 9.24 22.88 23.83
N PRO A 369 9.58 24.21 23.78
CA PRO A 369 8.62 25.25 24.01
C PRO A 369 7.53 25.30 22.92
N LEU A 370 6.28 25.41 23.37
CA LEU A 370 5.08 25.49 22.51
C LEU A 370 4.21 26.70 22.85
N ASN A 371 4.66 27.57 23.74
CA ASN A 371 3.84 28.64 24.27
C ASN A 371 3.35 29.67 23.21
N ASN A 372 4.02 29.71 22.04
CA ASN A 372 3.63 30.58 20.92
C ASN A 372 2.55 29.97 19.99
N TRP A 373 2.16 28.75 20.22
CA TRP A 373 1.12 28.12 19.40
C TRP A 373 -0.24 28.76 19.63
N ASN A 374 -0.93 29.16 18.56
CA ASN A 374 -2.33 29.54 18.63
C ASN A 374 -3.23 28.29 18.57
N VAL A 375 -3.69 27.82 19.72
CA VAL A 375 -4.54 26.63 19.86
C VAL A 375 -6.02 26.96 20.00
N SER A 376 -6.43 28.22 19.75
CA SER A 376 -7.79 28.69 19.98
C SER A 376 -8.88 27.94 19.17
N ASN A 377 -8.52 27.27 18.07
CA ASN A 377 -9.45 26.45 17.27
C ASN A 377 -9.43 24.96 17.63
N VAL A 378 -8.56 24.54 18.56
CA VAL A 378 -8.50 23.13 18.96
C VAL A 378 -9.69 22.80 19.83
N THR A 379 -10.40 21.72 19.46
CA THR A 379 -11.59 21.25 20.18
C THR A 379 -11.32 19.98 20.97
N ASN A 380 -10.22 19.27 20.67
CA ASN A 380 -9.90 18.01 21.30
C ASN A 380 -8.39 17.89 21.62
N MET A 381 -8.05 17.70 22.91
CA MET A 381 -6.68 17.59 23.45
C MET A 381 -6.51 16.40 24.40
N ILE A 382 -7.41 15.41 24.40
CA ILE A 382 -7.32 14.25 25.32
C ILE A 382 -5.92 13.67 25.27
N SER A 383 -5.31 13.50 26.44
CA SER A 383 -3.98 12.91 26.66
C SER A 383 -2.88 13.44 25.74
N MET A 384 -2.98 14.73 25.33
CA MET A 384 -2.01 15.31 24.38
C MET A 384 -0.56 15.15 24.86
N PHE A 385 -0.31 15.28 26.17
CA PHE A 385 0.99 15.08 26.81
C PHE A 385 0.98 13.94 27.81
N GLY A 386 0.03 12.99 27.68
CA GLY A 386 -0.03 11.84 28.57
C GLY A 386 1.30 11.08 28.56
N VAL A 387 1.81 10.71 29.74
CA VAL A 387 3.09 9.97 29.88
C VAL A 387 4.27 10.64 29.15
N ALA A 388 4.21 11.92 28.84
CA ALA A 388 5.33 12.70 28.31
C ALA A 388 6.27 13.05 29.48
N GLU A 389 7.10 12.10 29.86
CA GLU A 389 7.86 12.08 31.13
C GLU A 389 8.74 13.32 31.34
N SER A 390 9.31 13.90 30.27
CA SER A 390 10.24 15.05 30.34
C SER A 390 9.55 16.40 30.15
N PHE A 391 8.28 16.43 29.73
CA PHE A 391 7.64 17.67 29.33
C PHE A 391 7.35 18.58 30.55
N ASP A 392 7.97 19.78 30.57
CA ASP A 392 7.77 20.80 31.58
C ASP A 392 7.95 22.23 30.98
N GLN A 393 7.23 22.55 29.91
CA GLN A 393 7.30 23.86 29.27
C GLN A 393 6.06 24.71 29.57
N PRO A 394 6.20 26.05 29.71
CA PRO A 394 5.07 26.91 29.98
C PRO A 394 4.07 26.90 28.81
N LEU A 395 2.78 26.92 29.17
CA LEU A 395 1.66 26.95 28.22
C LEU A 395 0.64 28.05 28.59
N SER A 396 1.02 29.00 29.41
CA SER A 396 0.14 30.06 29.95
C SER A 396 -0.52 30.92 28.85
N ASN A 397 0.08 31.03 27.65
CA ASN A 397 -0.48 31.79 26.54
C ASN A 397 -1.56 31.03 25.74
N TRP A 398 -1.80 29.75 26.05
CA TRP A 398 -2.77 28.97 25.28
C TRP A 398 -4.20 29.36 25.64
N ASN A 399 -5.01 29.66 24.62
CA ASN A 399 -6.45 29.77 24.74
C ASN A 399 -7.12 28.43 24.48
N VAL A 400 -7.54 27.71 25.51
CA VAL A 400 -8.15 26.39 25.46
C VAL A 400 -9.67 26.42 25.63
N SER A 401 -10.31 27.59 25.52
CA SER A 401 -11.75 27.75 25.75
C SER A 401 -12.65 26.91 24.82
N ASN A 402 -12.14 26.52 23.64
CA ASN A 402 -12.88 25.68 22.70
C ASN A 402 -12.65 24.17 22.88
N VAL A 403 -11.81 23.77 23.84
CA VAL A 403 -11.61 22.35 24.14
C VAL A 403 -12.82 21.78 24.89
N ILE A 404 -13.55 20.87 24.26
CA ILE A 404 -14.86 20.39 24.73
C ILE A 404 -14.89 18.94 25.23
N ASP A 405 -13.89 18.14 24.88
CA ASP A 405 -13.89 16.70 25.11
C ASP A 405 -13.03 16.23 26.29
N VAL A 406 -12.38 17.12 27.01
CA VAL A 406 -11.76 16.84 28.31
C VAL A 406 -12.67 17.29 29.45
N LYS A 407 -12.86 16.46 30.47
CA LYS A 407 -13.68 16.77 31.66
C LYS A 407 -12.87 17.58 32.68
N ASP A 408 -11.57 17.34 32.69
CA ASP A 408 -10.60 17.97 33.59
C ASP A 408 -9.32 18.23 32.79
N ILE A 409 -8.63 19.34 33.14
CA ILE A 409 -7.32 19.72 32.60
C ILE A 409 -6.28 18.59 32.76
N ASN A 410 -6.41 17.79 33.84
CA ASN A 410 -5.55 16.66 34.11
C ASN A 410 -5.59 15.57 33.03
N GLU A 411 -6.70 15.47 32.28
CA GLU A 411 -6.81 14.50 31.18
C GLU A 411 -5.83 14.80 30.03
N ILE A 412 -5.33 16.05 29.93
CA ILE A 412 -4.33 16.45 28.93
C ILE A 412 -2.94 15.92 29.30
N PHE A 413 -2.64 15.84 30.63
CA PHE A 413 -1.32 15.57 31.20
C PHE A 413 -1.29 14.27 32.04
N VAL A 414 -2.14 13.28 31.73
CA VAL A 414 -2.17 12.01 32.49
C VAL A 414 -0.76 11.43 32.60
N GLU A 415 -0.29 11.24 33.85
CA GLU A 415 1.06 10.71 34.14
C GLU A 415 2.25 11.47 33.54
N ALA A 416 2.11 12.73 33.16
CA ALA A 416 3.21 13.61 32.79
C ALA A 416 3.99 14.05 34.02
N LYS A 417 4.88 13.20 34.50
CA LYS A 417 5.51 13.30 35.86
C LYS A 417 6.32 14.57 36.11
N SER A 418 6.94 15.14 35.08
CA SER A 418 7.75 16.35 35.21
C SER A 418 6.95 17.64 35.12
N PHE A 419 5.70 17.58 34.60
CA PHE A 419 4.93 18.80 34.31
C PHE A 419 4.51 19.50 35.60
N ASN A 420 5.02 20.73 35.80
CA ASN A 420 4.77 21.57 36.97
C ASN A 420 4.56 23.05 36.63
N GLN A 421 3.84 23.34 35.54
CA GLN A 421 3.63 24.69 35.07
C GLN A 421 2.28 25.27 35.52
N ASP A 422 2.23 26.58 35.74
CA ASP A 422 0.99 27.27 36.10
C ASP A 422 0.02 27.33 34.89
N LEU A 423 -1.16 26.77 35.08
CA LEU A 423 -2.28 26.74 34.12
C LEU A 423 -3.50 27.53 34.62
N SER A 424 -3.33 28.40 35.60
CA SER A 424 -4.42 29.21 36.19
C SER A 424 -5.13 30.10 35.16
N SER A 425 -4.46 30.46 34.07
CA SER A 425 -5.05 31.19 32.94
C SER A 425 -5.99 30.38 32.05
N TRP A 426 -5.95 29.07 32.14
CA TRP A 426 -6.75 28.19 31.27
C TRP A 426 -8.20 28.16 31.74
N LYS A 427 -9.14 28.34 30.80
CA LYS A 427 -10.59 28.18 31.01
C LYS A 427 -11.09 27.05 30.15
N ILE A 428 -11.39 25.91 30.76
CA ILE A 428 -12.07 24.77 30.09
C ILE A 428 -13.58 24.89 30.42
N LEU A 429 -14.43 24.77 29.40
CA LEU A 429 -15.89 24.83 29.57
C LEU A 429 -16.36 23.72 30.50
N SER A 430 -17.29 24.06 31.41
CA SER A 430 -17.93 23.09 32.31
C SER A 430 -18.76 22.05 31.52
N SER A 431 -19.04 20.91 32.14
CA SER A 431 -19.85 19.84 31.54
C SER A 431 -21.21 20.30 31.02
N ASN A 432 -21.84 21.30 31.69
CA ASN A 432 -23.14 21.84 31.30
C ASN A 432 -23.05 22.77 30.08
N GLU A 433 -21.95 23.51 29.93
CA GLU A 433 -21.70 24.36 28.76
C GLU A 433 -21.32 23.54 27.52
N LYS A 434 -20.67 22.37 27.71
CA LYS A 434 -20.33 21.41 26.64
C LYS A 434 -21.55 20.77 26.00
N MET A 435 -22.61 20.51 26.77
CA MET A 435 -23.83 19.83 26.29
C MET A 435 -24.57 20.66 25.23
N LEU A 436 -24.42 21.97 25.20
CA LEU A 436 -25.02 22.87 24.21
C LEU A 436 -24.25 22.89 22.85
N LEU A 437 -23.01 22.43 22.82
CA LEU A 437 -22.15 22.40 21.60
C LEU A 437 -22.19 21.04 20.89
N HIS A 438 -22.76 19.99 21.53
CA HIS A 438 -22.85 18.64 20.95
C HIS A 438 -24.17 18.46 20.15
N ILE A 439 -24.28 19.14 19.01
CA ILE A 439 -25.21 18.71 17.96
C ILE A 439 -24.42 18.47 16.69
N SER A 440 -24.32 17.21 16.38
CA SER A 440 -23.91 16.58 15.11
C SER A 440 -22.48 16.06 14.97
N SER A 441 -22.49 14.77 14.69
CA SER A 441 -21.59 13.96 13.85
C SER A 441 -20.27 13.46 14.42
N GLU A 442 -20.11 12.14 14.25
CA GLU A 442 -18.88 11.32 14.24
C GLU A 442 -18.53 10.52 15.49
N ILE A 443 -19.49 9.75 15.98
CA ILE A 443 -19.21 8.54 16.77
C ILE A 443 -19.32 7.32 15.84
N LYS A 444 -18.36 7.11 14.93
CA LYS A 444 -18.30 5.85 14.15
C LYS A 444 -16.90 5.34 13.83
N GLU A 445 -15.82 6.05 14.19
CA GLU A 445 -14.44 5.58 13.94
C GLU A 445 -13.76 4.90 15.14
N PHE A 446 -14.40 4.84 16.32
CA PHE A 446 -13.77 4.39 17.56
C PHE A 446 -13.77 2.87 17.78
N GLU A 447 -14.51 2.08 17.01
CA GLU A 447 -14.61 0.63 17.27
C GLU A 447 -13.46 -0.22 16.68
N SER A 448 -12.58 0.34 15.85
CA SER A 448 -11.42 -0.38 15.30
C SER A 448 -10.10 -0.14 16.06
N GLU A 449 -10.06 0.74 17.05
CA GLU A 449 -8.83 1.12 17.77
C GLU A 449 -8.79 0.61 19.24
N LYS A 450 -9.18 -0.65 19.47
CA LYS A 450 -9.05 -1.31 20.80
C LYS A 450 -7.60 -1.46 21.31
N GLU A 451 -6.61 -0.98 20.58
CA GLU A 451 -5.20 -1.05 21.02
C GLU A 451 -4.79 0.01 22.05
N CYS A 452 -5.60 1.06 22.26
CA CYS A 452 -5.23 2.12 23.22
C CYS A 452 -5.34 1.70 24.69
N SER A 453 -6.15 0.67 25.01
CA SER A 453 -6.25 0.14 26.37
C SER A 453 -5.08 -0.74 26.81
N ILE A 454 -4.20 -1.13 25.88
CA ILE A 454 -3.03 -2.01 26.17
C ILE A 454 -1.81 -1.18 26.62
N CYS A 455 -1.72 0.10 26.25
CA CYS A 455 -0.60 0.96 26.68
C CYS A 455 -0.67 1.39 28.16
N LEU A 456 -1.82 1.26 28.80
CA LEU A 456 -1.98 1.57 30.23
C LEU A 456 -1.67 0.39 31.16
N ASN A 457 -1.44 -0.84 30.62
CA ASN A 457 -1.26 -2.06 31.42
C ASN A 457 0.01 -2.87 31.07
N SER A 458 1.02 -2.32 30.41
CA SER A 458 2.29 -3.00 30.19
C SER A 458 3.43 -2.28 30.88
N GLU A 459 3.69 -2.68 32.14
CA GLU A 459 5.02 -2.68 32.71
C GLU A 459 5.84 -3.85 32.16
#